data_4e7495c8dd267ba718e3a6196fa47e2f
#
_entry.id   4e7495c8dd267ba718e3a6196fa47e2f
#
_cell.length_a   1.000
_cell.length_b   1.000
_cell.length_c   1.000
_cell.angle_alpha   90.00
_cell.angle_beta   90.00
_cell.angle_gamma   90.00
#
_symmetry.space_group_name_H-M   'P 1'
#
loop_
_entity.id
_entity.type
_entity.pdbx_description
1 polymer ?
#
loop_
_entity_poly.entity_id
_entity_poly.type
_entity_poly.pdbx_seq_one_letter_code
_entity_poly.pdbx_strand_id
1 'polypeptide(L)'
;MNMNSLATEKFDCFIQKNVTMKKIILAVLILVGTVSYAGTPVEVNEKVLKAFKETFTNPEEVVWREFDTYYEVNFKLTEIRTRIRYDVEGNVLGTTRYYFEQTLPPHILTKIKKKYSGKSIFGVTEVSSEYDIEYYIVLEDDKNWTTVRSNSVGSMEVHEKFKKAPTK
;
A
#
# COMPACT_ATOMS: atom_id res chain seq x y z
N MET A 1 37.09 56.85 29.16
CA MET A 1 36.57 55.45 29.08
C MET A 1 35.36 55.52 28.24
N ASN A 2 35.47 54.96 27.05
CA ASN A 2 34.53 55.21 25.92
C ASN A 2 33.27 54.38 26.07
N MET A 3 32.11 55.01 26.20
CA MET A 3 30.77 54.38 26.29
C MET A 3 30.39 53.51 25.06
N ASN A 4 31.05 53.70 23.94
CA ASN A 4 30.79 52.94 22.71
C ASN A 4 31.41 51.53 22.76
N SER A 5 32.45 51.27 23.56
CA SER A 5 33.08 49.95 23.66
C SER A 5 32.21 48.93 24.40
N LEU A 6 31.48 49.36 25.41
CA LEU A 6 30.61 48.50 26.23
C LEU A 6 29.30 48.06 25.49
N ALA A 7 28.84 48.88 24.54
CA ALA A 7 27.67 48.58 23.75
C ALA A 7 27.94 47.51 22.68
N THR A 8 29.14 47.57 22.07
CA THR A 8 29.56 46.61 21.04
C THR A 8 29.79 45.21 21.61
N GLU A 9 30.48 45.12 22.78
CA GLU A 9 30.70 43.82 23.44
C GLU A 9 29.38 43.14 23.88
N LYS A 10 28.41 43.90 24.36
CA LYS A 10 27.09 43.34 24.72
C LYS A 10 26.29 42.87 23.50
N PHE A 11 26.43 43.56 22.38
CA PHE A 11 25.72 43.19 21.13
C PHE A 11 26.32 41.92 20.51
N ASP A 12 27.65 41.80 20.52
CA ASP A 12 28.32 40.59 20.00
C ASP A 12 28.07 39.37 20.88
N CYS A 13 28.02 39.53 22.19
CA CYS A 13 27.66 38.46 23.12
C CYS A 13 26.20 37.99 22.93
N PHE A 14 25.27 38.88 22.64
CA PHE A 14 23.87 38.55 22.41
C PHE A 14 23.66 37.82 21.06
N ILE A 15 24.37 38.24 20.01
CA ILE A 15 24.33 37.61 18.69
C ILE A 15 24.97 36.23 18.75
N GLN A 16 26.11 36.04 19.40
CA GLN A 16 26.76 34.73 19.53
C GLN A 16 25.89 33.74 20.33
N LYS A 17 25.22 34.19 21.40
CA LYS A 17 24.36 33.33 22.20
C LYS A 17 23.13 32.82 21.41
N ASN A 18 22.54 33.67 20.58
CA ASN A 18 21.42 33.30 19.73
C ASN A 18 21.80 32.37 18.59
N VAL A 19 23.00 32.54 18.02
CA VAL A 19 23.51 31.64 16.95
C VAL A 19 23.82 30.26 17.49
N THR A 20 24.37 30.17 18.71
CA THR A 20 24.69 28.88 19.36
C THR A 20 23.42 28.13 19.72
N MET A 21 22.40 28.81 20.29
CA MET A 21 21.12 28.18 20.59
C MET A 21 20.40 27.65 19.32
N LYS A 22 20.40 28.44 18.23
CA LYS A 22 19.81 27.99 16.94
C LYS A 22 20.50 26.74 16.37
N LYS A 23 21.83 26.66 16.49
CA LYS A 23 22.60 25.47 16.05
C LYS A 23 22.33 24.25 16.92
N ILE A 24 22.15 24.43 18.23
CA ILE A 24 21.82 23.35 19.16
C ILE A 24 20.39 22.83 18.88
N ILE A 25 19.41 23.70 18.64
CA ILE A 25 18.03 23.32 18.30
C ILE A 25 18.00 22.56 16.96
N LEU A 26 18.78 23.00 15.96
CA LEU A 26 18.89 22.31 14.67
C LEU A 26 19.53 20.92 14.81
N ALA A 27 20.57 20.79 15.65
CA ALA A 27 21.22 19.49 15.92
C ALA A 27 20.30 18.51 16.66
N VAL A 28 19.48 19.00 17.60
CA VAL A 28 18.50 18.18 18.32
C VAL A 28 17.36 17.72 17.38
N LEU A 29 16.91 18.56 16.45
CA LEU A 29 15.90 18.19 15.45
C LEU A 29 16.39 17.09 14.47
N ILE A 30 17.69 17.08 14.14
CA ILE A 30 18.28 16.03 13.29
C ILE A 30 18.38 14.69 14.06
N LEU A 31 18.63 14.72 15.38
CA LEU A 31 18.70 13.51 16.21
C LEU A 31 17.34 12.84 16.47
N VAL A 32 16.24 13.60 16.43
CA VAL A 32 14.88 13.07 16.61
C VAL A 32 14.31 12.47 15.31
N GLY A 33 14.90 12.80 14.14
CA GLY A 33 14.43 12.36 12.81
C GLY A 33 14.76 10.92 12.41
N THR A 34 15.50 10.14 13.23
CA THR A 34 15.91 8.78 12.89
C THR A 34 15.28 7.69 13.76
N VAL A 35 14.07 7.90 14.25
CA VAL A 35 13.28 6.77 14.72
C VAL A 35 12.74 6.05 13.48
N SER A 36 13.60 5.30 12.81
CA SER A 36 13.15 4.25 11.91
C SER A 36 12.31 3.29 12.77
N TYR A 37 11.02 3.25 12.55
CA TYR A 37 10.20 2.13 13.00
C TYR A 37 10.65 0.89 12.19
N ALA A 38 11.78 0.32 12.57
CA ALA A 38 12.11 -1.04 12.24
C ALA A 38 11.15 -1.90 13.05
N GLY A 39 9.99 -2.21 12.48
CA GLY A 39 9.14 -3.24 13.06
C GLY A 39 10.01 -4.48 13.29
N THR A 40 9.86 -5.13 14.44
CA THR A 40 10.55 -6.40 14.71
C THR A 40 10.29 -7.32 13.52
N PRO A 41 11.34 -7.92 12.92
CA PRO A 41 11.15 -8.88 11.84
C PRO A 41 10.18 -9.97 12.34
N VAL A 42 9.11 -10.19 11.59
CA VAL A 42 8.16 -11.27 11.89
C VAL A 42 8.88 -12.59 11.69
N GLU A 43 8.91 -13.44 12.72
CA GLU A 43 9.46 -14.78 12.62
C GLU A 43 8.44 -15.70 11.94
N VAL A 44 8.57 -15.87 10.64
CA VAL A 44 7.64 -16.69 9.84
C VAL A 44 8.03 -18.15 9.94
N ASN A 45 7.06 -19.03 10.17
CA ASN A 45 7.24 -20.48 10.22
C ASN A 45 7.94 -20.99 8.96
N GLU A 46 8.89 -21.94 9.13
CA GLU A 46 9.70 -22.50 8.03
C GLU A 46 8.87 -23.15 6.93
N LYS A 47 7.76 -23.83 7.26
CA LYS A 47 6.86 -24.45 6.28
C LYS A 47 6.22 -23.40 5.38
N VAL A 48 5.78 -22.28 5.96
CA VAL A 48 5.18 -21.15 5.25
C VAL A 48 6.22 -20.49 4.34
N LEU A 49 7.43 -20.23 4.87
CA LEU A 49 8.52 -19.65 4.07
C LEU A 49 8.90 -20.56 2.90
N LYS A 50 8.93 -21.87 3.11
CA LYS A 50 9.24 -22.86 2.08
C LYS A 50 8.17 -22.82 0.98
N ALA A 51 6.88 -22.91 1.33
CA ALA A 51 5.77 -22.87 0.39
C ALA A 51 5.80 -21.58 -0.46
N PHE A 52 6.07 -20.44 0.17
CA PHE A 52 6.19 -19.16 -0.53
C PHE A 52 7.37 -19.15 -1.52
N LYS A 53 8.57 -19.55 -1.08
CA LYS A 53 9.78 -19.55 -1.92
C LYS A 53 9.72 -20.52 -3.09
N GLU A 54 9.06 -21.67 -2.92
CA GLU A 54 8.85 -22.66 -3.98
C GLU A 54 7.86 -22.17 -5.04
N THR A 55 6.91 -21.32 -4.63
CA THR A 55 5.85 -20.82 -5.54
C THR A 55 6.26 -19.55 -6.28
N PHE A 56 6.98 -18.63 -5.62
CA PHE A 56 7.26 -17.30 -6.16
C PHE A 56 8.76 -17.06 -6.35
N THR A 57 9.15 -16.87 -7.61
CA THR A 57 10.52 -16.52 -7.99
C THR A 57 10.67 -15.01 -8.08
N ASN A 58 11.65 -14.46 -7.37
CA ASN A 58 11.98 -13.02 -7.34
C ASN A 58 10.80 -12.09 -6.99
N PRO A 59 10.06 -12.32 -5.91
CA PRO A 59 9.07 -11.37 -5.44
C PRO A 59 9.77 -10.11 -4.89
N GLU A 60 9.17 -8.95 -5.16
CA GLU A 60 9.63 -7.64 -4.69
C GLU A 60 8.75 -7.14 -3.54
N GLU A 61 9.26 -6.21 -2.72
CA GLU A 61 8.52 -5.55 -1.63
C GLU A 61 7.84 -6.55 -0.66
N VAL A 62 8.52 -7.63 -0.31
CA VAL A 62 7.95 -8.70 0.53
C VAL A 62 7.79 -8.23 1.97
N VAL A 63 6.56 -8.22 2.46
CA VAL A 63 6.22 -7.84 3.83
C VAL A 63 5.33 -8.91 4.46
N TRP A 64 5.82 -9.50 5.55
CA TRP A 64 5.11 -10.51 6.33
C TRP A 64 4.36 -9.89 7.51
N ARG A 65 3.23 -10.49 7.85
CA ARG A 65 2.47 -10.25 9.09
C ARG A 65 2.06 -11.58 9.68
N GLU A 66 2.18 -11.69 11.00
CA GLU A 66 1.72 -12.84 11.76
C GLU A 66 0.39 -12.50 12.43
N PHE A 67 -0.53 -13.44 12.39
CA PHE A 67 -1.81 -13.43 13.09
C PHE A 67 -1.95 -14.72 13.89
N ASP A 68 -2.86 -14.78 14.84
CA ASP A 68 -3.00 -15.91 15.78
C ASP A 68 -3.13 -17.28 15.08
N THR A 69 -3.73 -17.34 13.89
CA THR A 69 -4.05 -18.58 13.18
C THR A 69 -3.49 -18.67 11.77
N TYR A 70 -2.86 -17.61 11.26
CA TYR A 70 -2.34 -17.58 9.90
C TYR A 70 -1.21 -16.56 9.74
N TYR A 71 -0.45 -16.71 8.67
CA TYR A 71 0.51 -15.73 8.19
C TYR A 71 -0.01 -15.04 6.93
N GLU A 72 0.20 -13.72 6.83
CA GLU A 72 -0.10 -12.94 5.63
C GLU A 72 1.19 -12.40 5.02
N VAL A 73 1.36 -12.59 3.72
CA VAL A 73 2.43 -11.97 2.95
C VAL A 73 1.86 -11.03 1.91
N ASN A 74 2.41 -9.82 1.86
CA ASN A 74 2.16 -8.85 0.80
C ASN A 74 3.44 -8.71 -0.01
N PHE A 75 3.35 -8.76 -1.33
CA PHE A 75 4.49 -8.64 -2.23
C PHE A 75 4.05 -8.14 -3.60
N LYS A 76 5.03 -7.78 -4.42
CA LYS A 76 4.84 -7.41 -5.81
C LYS A 76 5.54 -8.44 -6.70
N LEU A 77 4.85 -8.92 -7.72
CA LEU A 77 5.42 -9.78 -8.74
C LEU A 77 5.08 -9.19 -10.11
N THR A 78 6.10 -8.78 -10.87
CA THR A 78 5.91 -7.94 -12.05
C THR A 78 5.12 -6.68 -11.62
N GLU A 79 4.02 -6.31 -12.23
CA GLU A 79 3.23 -5.13 -11.84
C GLU A 79 2.01 -5.49 -10.95
N ILE A 80 1.93 -6.75 -10.47
CA ILE A 80 0.79 -7.23 -9.70
C ILE A 80 1.11 -7.22 -8.21
N ARG A 81 0.38 -6.41 -7.44
CA ARG A 81 0.41 -6.48 -5.98
C ARG A 81 -0.42 -7.65 -5.52
N THR A 82 0.20 -8.53 -4.73
CA THR A 82 -0.40 -9.78 -4.28
C THR A 82 -0.33 -9.86 -2.76
N ARG A 83 -1.43 -10.31 -2.17
CA ARG A 83 -1.54 -10.68 -0.76
C ARG A 83 -1.95 -12.12 -0.68
N ILE A 84 -1.24 -12.92 0.11
CA ILE A 84 -1.58 -14.33 0.35
C ILE A 84 -1.66 -14.57 1.85
N ARG A 85 -2.64 -15.35 2.26
CA ARG A 85 -2.77 -15.88 3.61
C ARG A 85 -2.46 -17.37 3.59
N TYR A 86 -1.57 -17.79 4.50
CA TYR A 86 -1.17 -19.18 4.71
C TYR A 86 -1.57 -19.62 6.11
N ASP A 87 -2.04 -20.87 6.26
CA ASP A 87 -2.09 -21.49 7.57
C ASP A 87 -0.68 -21.81 8.10
N VAL A 88 -0.59 -22.32 9.32
CA VAL A 88 0.70 -22.66 9.96
C VAL A 88 1.40 -23.84 9.31
N GLU A 89 0.71 -24.65 8.52
CA GLU A 89 1.25 -25.76 7.74
C GLU A 89 1.78 -25.33 6.36
N GLY A 90 1.51 -24.09 5.93
CA GLY A 90 1.92 -23.54 4.63
C GLY A 90 0.89 -23.71 3.51
N ASN A 91 -0.35 -24.12 3.85
CA ASN A 91 -1.44 -24.17 2.87
C ASN A 91 -2.00 -22.77 2.61
N VAL A 92 -2.37 -22.47 1.38
CA VAL A 92 -2.97 -21.19 1.01
C VAL A 92 -4.43 -21.14 1.45
N LEU A 93 -4.78 -20.20 2.33
CA LEU A 93 -6.14 -19.93 2.77
C LEU A 93 -6.90 -18.99 1.82
N GLY A 94 -6.16 -18.16 1.09
CA GLY A 94 -6.75 -17.23 0.13
C GLY A 94 -5.73 -16.25 -0.41
N THR A 95 -6.04 -15.72 -1.59
CA THR A 95 -5.19 -14.76 -2.31
C THR A 95 -5.99 -13.53 -2.71
N THR A 96 -5.38 -12.35 -2.60
CA THR A 96 -5.93 -11.11 -3.15
C THR A 96 -4.90 -10.51 -4.08
N ARG A 97 -5.30 -10.20 -5.33
CA ARG A 97 -4.44 -9.62 -6.36
C ARG A 97 -5.01 -8.29 -6.84
N TYR A 98 -4.13 -7.30 -7.03
CA TYR A 98 -4.50 -5.97 -7.52
C TYR A 98 -3.77 -5.72 -8.84
N TYR A 99 -4.55 -5.48 -9.90
CA TYR A 99 -4.00 -5.28 -11.24
C TYR A 99 -4.93 -4.44 -12.14
N PHE A 100 -4.51 -4.17 -13.36
CA PHE A 100 -5.28 -3.43 -14.34
C PHE A 100 -5.99 -4.39 -15.32
N GLU A 101 -6.85 -3.82 -16.16
CA GLU A 101 -7.75 -4.56 -17.06
C GLU A 101 -7.08 -5.62 -17.96
N GLN A 102 -5.77 -5.46 -18.24
CA GLN A 102 -5.02 -6.35 -19.13
C GLN A 102 -4.89 -7.78 -18.59
N THR A 103 -4.96 -7.93 -17.26
CA THR A 103 -4.84 -9.22 -16.58
C THR A 103 -6.21 -9.86 -16.32
N LEU A 104 -7.31 -9.12 -16.53
CA LEU A 104 -8.65 -9.66 -16.34
C LEU A 104 -8.97 -10.74 -17.37
N PRO A 105 -9.61 -11.88 -17.00
CA PRO A 105 -9.98 -12.92 -17.94
C PRO A 105 -10.77 -12.35 -19.15
N PRO A 106 -10.42 -12.72 -20.39
CA PRO A 106 -10.98 -12.11 -21.60
C PRO A 106 -12.51 -12.13 -21.67
N HIS A 107 -13.14 -13.21 -21.21
CA HIS A 107 -14.60 -13.31 -21.21
C HIS A 107 -15.28 -12.34 -20.22
N ILE A 108 -14.64 -12.06 -19.06
CA ILE A 108 -15.12 -11.08 -18.09
C ILE A 108 -14.88 -9.67 -18.63
N LEU A 109 -13.69 -9.41 -19.19
CA LEU A 109 -13.36 -8.12 -19.81
C LEU A 109 -14.35 -7.74 -20.93
N THR A 110 -14.68 -8.70 -21.80
CA THR A 110 -15.65 -8.48 -22.90
C THR A 110 -17.04 -8.18 -22.35
N LYS A 111 -17.51 -8.92 -21.35
CA LYS A 111 -18.82 -8.73 -20.74
C LYS A 111 -18.92 -7.39 -20.02
N ILE A 112 -17.90 -6.98 -19.24
CA ILE A 112 -17.92 -5.73 -18.48
C ILE A 112 -17.91 -4.52 -19.42
N LYS A 113 -17.05 -4.53 -20.47
CA LYS A 113 -17.00 -3.45 -21.47
C LYS A 113 -18.32 -3.30 -22.26
N LYS A 114 -19.00 -4.41 -22.54
CA LYS A 114 -20.32 -4.40 -23.20
C LYS A 114 -21.42 -3.87 -22.29
N LYS A 115 -21.48 -4.36 -21.03
CA LYS A 115 -22.56 -4.03 -20.08
C LYS A 115 -22.45 -2.59 -19.55
N TYR A 116 -21.23 -2.08 -19.41
CA TYR A 116 -20.93 -0.76 -18.86
C TYR A 116 -20.20 0.13 -19.87
N SER A 117 -20.69 0.13 -21.12
CA SER A 117 -20.17 0.99 -22.17
C SER A 117 -20.21 2.46 -21.74
N GLY A 118 -19.14 3.21 -22.00
CA GLY A 118 -19.00 4.60 -21.55
C GLY A 118 -18.36 4.78 -20.16
N LYS A 119 -17.92 3.67 -19.52
CA LYS A 119 -17.09 3.71 -18.31
C LYS A 119 -15.73 3.10 -18.60
N SER A 120 -14.68 3.66 -18.01
CA SER A 120 -13.32 3.07 -18.01
C SER A 120 -13.12 2.17 -16.81
N ILE A 121 -12.27 1.15 -16.96
CA ILE A 121 -11.85 0.29 -15.84
C ILE A 121 -10.65 0.99 -15.17
N PHE A 122 -10.82 1.37 -13.91
CA PHE A 122 -9.77 2.00 -13.11
C PHE A 122 -8.82 0.96 -12.50
N GLY A 123 -9.35 -0.17 -12.07
CA GLY A 123 -8.57 -1.25 -11.46
C GLY A 123 -9.41 -2.46 -11.14
N VAL A 124 -8.75 -3.55 -10.85
CA VAL A 124 -9.35 -4.85 -10.52
C VAL A 124 -8.74 -5.38 -9.23
N THR A 125 -9.60 -5.84 -8.33
CA THR A 125 -9.24 -6.68 -7.18
C THR A 125 -9.80 -8.07 -7.43
N GLU A 126 -8.90 -9.05 -7.56
CA GLU A 126 -9.25 -10.46 -7.62
C GLU A 126 -9.10 -11.07 -6.23
N VAL A 127 -10.10 -11.75 -5.76
CA VAL A 127 -10.09 -12.48 -4.49
C VAL A 127 -10.35 -13.94 -4.78
N SER A 128 -9.40 -14.79 -4.44
CA SER A 128 -9.54 -16.24 -4.57
C SER A 128 -9.46 -16.93 -3.21
N SER A 129 -10.30 -17.93 -3.04
CA SER A 129 -10.29 -18.89 -1.94
C SER A 129 -10.14 -20.29 -2.53
N GLU A 130 -10.20 -21.31 -1.68
CA GLU A 130 -10.16 -22.71 -2.12
C GLU A 130 -11.27 -23.08 -3.14
N TYR A 131 -12.45 -22.41 -3.03
CA TYR A 131 -13.65 -22.83 -3.77
C TYR A 131 -14.12 -21.83 -4.82
N ASP A 132 -13.68 -20.57 -4.76
CA ASP A 132 -14.23 -19.53 -5.64
C ASP A 132 -13.22 -18.42 -5.96
N ILE A 133 -13.46 -17.77 -7.11
CA ILE A 133 -12.74 -16.57 -7.54
C ILE A 133 -13.75 -15.49 -7.84
N GLU A 134 -13.58 -14.34 -7.17
CA GLU A 134 -14.37 -13.13 -7.36
C GLU A 134 -13.52 -11.99 -7.87
N TYR A 135 -14.10 -11.17 -8.73
CA TYR A 135 -13.48 -9.97 -9.28
C TYR A 135 -14.28 -8.75 -8.88
N TYR A 136 -13.64 -7.81 -8.21
CA TYR A 136 -14.18 -6.49 -7.91
C TYR A 136 -13.56 -5.50 -8.89
N ILE A 137 -14.36 -5.07 -9.86
CA ILE A 137 -13.93 -4.24 -10.98
C ILE A 137 -14.40 -2.82 -10.72
N VAL A 138 -13.46 -1.91 -10.49
CA VAL A 138 -13.75 -0.50 -10.25
C VAL A 138 -13.87 0.21 -11.59
N LEU A 139 -15.06 0.72 -11.87
CA LEU A 139 -15.38 1.49 -13.06
C LEU A 139 -15.49 2.97 -12.74
N GLU A 140 -15.03 3.78 -13.66
CA GLU A 140 -15.02 5.23 -13.57
C GLU A 140 -15.79 5.86 -14.73
N ASP A 141 -16.63 6.87 -14.43
CA ASP A 141 -17.18 7.84 -15.36
C ASP A 141 -16.97 9.27 -14.81
N ASP A 142 -17.44 10.29 -15.52
CA ASP A 142 -17.28 11.70 -15.13
C ASP A 142 -17.87 12.02 -13.76
N LYS A 143 -18.88 11.29 -13.31
CA LYS A 143 -19.67 11.60 -12.12
C LYS A 143 -19.55 10.57 -11.00
N ASN A 144 -19.19 9.33 -11.32
CA ASN A 144 -19.28 8.24 -10.37
C ASN A 144 -18.10 7.29 -10.44
N TRP A 145 -17.84 6.65 -9.29
CA TRP A 145 -17.16 5.40 -9.14
C TRP A 145 -18.20 4.29 -8.99
N THR A 146 -18.02 3.16 -9.68
CA THR A 146 -18.92 2.02 -9.60
C THR A 146 -18.09 0.75 -9.45
N THR A 147 -18.20 0.04 -8.35
CA THR A 147 -17.59 -1.27 -8.17
C THR A 147 -18.56 -2.34 -8.61
N VAL A 148 -18.16 -3.15 -9.58
CA VAL A 148 -18.91 -4.31 -10.07
C VAL A 148 -18.25 -5.56 -9.53
N ARG A 149 -19.01 -6.41 -8.85
CA ARG A 149 -18.60 -7.76 -8.47
C ARG A 149 -18.94 -8.72 -9.61
N SER A 150 -17.98 -9.55 -9.98
CA SER A 150 -18.16 -10.64 -10.95
C SER A 150 -17.63 -11.94 -10.37
N ASN A 151 -18.32 -13.04 -10.57
CA ASN A 151 -17.78 -14.37 -10.30
C ASN A 151 -16.91 -14.86 -11.47
N SER A 152 -16.31 -16.04 -11.32
CA SER A 152 -15.42 -16.66 -12.30
C SER A 152 -16.08 -16.96 -13.66
N VAL A 153 -17.41 -17.15 -13.72
CA VAL A 153 -18.17 -17.35 -14.96
C VAL A 153 -18.68 -16.04 -15.60
N GLY A 154 -18.40 -14.91 -14.95
CA GLY A 154 -18.75 -13.58 -15.45
C GLY A 154 -20.23 -13.20 -15.22
N SER A 155 -20.87 -13.71 -14.15
CA SER A 155 -22.12 -13.16 -13.62
C SER A 155 -21.79 -11.90 -12.84
N MET A 156 -22.47 -10.78 -13.13
CA MET A 156 -22.07 -9.45 -12.66
C MET A 156 -23.22 -8.72 -11.99
N GLU A 157 -22.92 -8.11 -10.83
CA GLU A 157 -23.81 -7.20 -10.10
C GLU A 157 -23.06 -5.93 -9.66
N VAL A 158 -23.79 -4.84 -9.43
CA VAL A 158 -23.22 -3.63 -8.83
C VAL A 158 -23.07 -3.89 -7.34
N HIS A 159 -21.84 -3.84 -6.85
CA HIS A 159 -21.51 -4.00 -5.44
C HIS A 159 -21.63 -2.67 -4.70
N GLU A 160 -21.04 -1.59 -5.26
CA GLU A 160 -21.04 -0.26 -4.68
C GLU A 160 -21.07 0.82 -5.76
N LYS A 161 -21.60 2.01 -5.40
CA LYS A 161 -21.56 3.18 -6.25
C LYS A 161 -21.42 4.46 -5.44
N PHE A 162 -20.42 5.28 -5.79
CA PHE A 162 -20.13 6.56 -5.15
C PHE A 162 -20.12 7.68 -6.17
N LYS A 163 -20.58 8.86 -5.75
CA LYS A 163 -20.40 10.09 -6.54
C LYS A 163 -18.98 10.61 -6.37
N LYS A 164 -18.35 11.07 -7.44
CA LYS A 164 -17.10 11.80 -7.36
C LYS A 164 -17.30 13.13 -6.66
N ALA A 165 -16.31 13.55 -5.88
CA ALA A 165 -16.29 14.89 -5.32
C ALA A 165 -16.25 15.92 -6.50
N PRO A 166 -16.94 17.07 -6.39
CA PRO A 166 -16.82 18.13 -7.39
C PRO A 166 -15.34 18.52 -7.52
N THR A 167 -14.83 18.51 -8.74
CA THR A 167 -13.51 19.09 -9.05
C THR A 167 -13.63 20.60 -8.84
N LYS A 168 -12.84 21.16 -7.91
CA LYS A 168 -12.75 22.62 -7.70
C LYS A 168 -11.97 23.25 -8.82
#